data_d2e8a0d52b138abafd0f703bb0a45325
#
_entry.id   d2e8a0d52b138abafd0f703bb0a45325
#
_cell.length_a   1.000
_cell.length_b   1.000
_cell.length_c   1.000
_cell.angle_alpha   90.00
_cell.angle_beta   90.00
_cell.angle_gamma   90.00
#
_symmetry.space_group_name_H-M   'P 1'
#
loop_
_entity.id
_entity.type
_entity.pdbx_description
1 polymer ?
#
loop_
_entity_poly.entity_id
_entity_poly.type
_entity_poly.pdbx_seq_one_letter_code
_entity_poly.pdbx_strand_id
1 'polypeptide(L)'
;MAASTPSSVLIPVVDQSPAQHLGACCSSLTEAPISVADAEVAAHVFKALADPARVRLLSIIASSGAEGACVCDLNESVDLSQPTVSHHLKVMLDAGLLERERRASWAYYRLRPGVLQTLAGILGA
;
A
#
# COMPACT_ATOMS: atom_id res chain seq x y z
N MET A 1 -12.42 5.24 -24.79
CA MET A 1 -11.95 4.94 -24.97
C MET A 1 -11.43 4.71 -25.06
N ALA A 2 -11.52 4.82 -24.80
CA ALA A 2 -10.83 4.42 -24.93
C ALA A 2 -10.26 4.14 -24.85
N ALA A 3 -10.37 4.25 -24.72
CA ALA A 3 -9.70 3.80 -24.76
C ALA A 3 -9.12 3.58 -24.58
N SER A 4 -9.23 3.73 -24.48
CA SER A 4 -8.54 3.32 -24.41
C SER A 4 -8.03 2.89 -24.18
N THR A 5 -8.15 2.95 -24.10
CA THR A 5 -7.62 2.35 -23.98
C THR A 5 -7.15 1.74 -23.85
N PRO A 6 -6.95 1.71 -23.84
CA PRO A 6 -6.68 1.00 -23.84
C PRO A 6 -6.18 0.47 -23.45
N SER A 7 -5.85 0.48 -23.34
CA SER A 7 -5.40 0.00 -23.05
C SER A 7 -5.09 -0.41 -22.34
N SER A 8 -4.89 -0.11 -22.20
CA SER A 8 -4.60 -0.45 -21.50
C SER A 8 -4.70 -1.19 -21.04
N VAL A 9 -4.73 -1.24 -21.11
CA VAL A 9 -4.97 -2.06 -20.60
C VAL A 9 -4.24 -3.19 -20.24
N LEU A 10 -3.54 -3.66 -20.56
CA LEU A 10 -2.70 -4.56 -20.25
C LEU A 10 -2.05 -4.28 -19.05
N ILE A 11 -1.99 -3.24 -18.87
CA ILE A 11 -1.48 -2.77 -17.72
C ILE A 11 -2.11 -3.30 -16.52
N PRO A 12 -3.30 -3.72 -16.53
CA PRO A 12 -3.97 -4.25 -15.40
C PRO A 12 -3.16 -5.27 -14.65
N VAL A 13 -2.32 -5.96 -15.30
CA VAL A 13 -1.47 -6.92 -14.65
C VAL A 13 -0.56 -6.25 -13.65
N VAL A 14 -0.09 -5.08 -13.99
CA VAL A 14 0.80 -4.32 -13.12
C VAL A 14 0.05 -3.85 -11.90
N ASP A 15 -1.25 -3.61 -12.05
CA ASP A 15 -2.07 -3.09 -11.00
C ASP A 15 -2.66 -4.15 -10.10
N GLN A 16 -2.21 -5.36 -10.19
CA GLN A 16 -2.74 -6.47 -9.41
C GLN A 16 -2.07 -6.57 -8.04
N SER A 17 -1.86 -5.44 -7.38
CA SER A 17 -1.36 -5.48 -6.01
C SER A 17 -2.46 -5.98 -5.09
N PRO A 18 -2.12 -6.63 -3.97
CA PRO A 18 -3.13 -7.13 -3.04
C PRO A 18 -4.10 -6.06 -2.57
N ALA A 19 -3.61 -4.87 -2.27
CA ALA A 19 -4.49 -3.82 -1.78
C ALA A 19 -5.49 -3.36 -2.83
N GLN A 20 -5.06 -3.26 -4.10
CA GLN A 20 -5.97 -2.91 -5.17
C GLN A 20 -6.98 -3.99 -5.45
N HIS A 21 -6.55 -5.24 -5.36
CA HIS A 21 -7.47 -6.36 -5.56
C HIS A 21 -8.60 -6.33 -4.53
N LEU A 22 -8.29 -6.00 -3.28
CA LEU A 22 -9.32 -5.87 -2.26
C LEU A 22 -10.37 -4.84 -2.65
N GLY A 23 -9.93 -3.69 -3.18
CA GLY A 23 -10.85 -2.64 -3.58
C GLY A 23 -11.76 -3.05 -4.71
N ALA A 24 -11.30 -3.97 -5.56
CA ALA A 24 -12.06 -4.36 -6.74
C ALA A 24 -13.08 -5.46 -6.45
N CYS A 25 -12.83 -6.33 -5.46
CA CYS A 25 -13.61 -7.55 -5.37
C CYS A 25 -14.32 -7.78 -4.05
N CYS A 26 -13.94 -7.09 -2.98
CA CYS A 26 -14.38 -7.49 -1.65
C CYS A 26 -15.39 -6.53 -1.07
N SER A 27 -16.49 -7.09 -0.58
CA SER A 27 -17.38 -6.37 0.31
C SER A 27 -16.79 -6.43 1.72
N SER A 28 -17.46 -5.79 2.68
CA SER A 28 -16.93 -5.75 4.04
C SER A 28 -17.02 -7.15 4.67
N LEU A 29 -16.18 -7.37 5.65
CA LEU A 29 -16.16 -8.65 6.37
C LEU A 29 -17.47 -8.94 7.09
N THR A 30 -18.26 -7.89 7.36
CA THR A 30 -19.47 -8.02 8.15
C THR A 30 -20.70 -8.34 7.32
N GLU A 31 -20.64 -8.22 6.00
CA GLU A 31 -21.82 -8.44 5.15
C GLU A 31 -22.08 -9.89 4.87
N ALA A 32 -21.03 -10.66 4.65
CA ALA A 32 -21.14 -12.09 4.37
C ALA A 32 -19.76 -12.72 4.59
N PRO A 33 -19.71 -14.04 4.79
CA PRO A 33 -18.41 -14.71 4.92
C PRO A 33 -17.57 -14.49 3.66
N ILE A 34 -16.34 -14.12 3.88
CA ILE A 34 -15.41 -13.86 2.78
C ILE A 34 -14.91 -15.19 2.21
N SER A 35 -14.65 -15.24 0.91
CA SER A 35 -14.10 -16.45 0.29
C SER A 35 -12.67 -16.70 0.73
N VAL A 36 -12.21 -17.94 0.56
CA VAL A 36 -10.84 -18.30 0.92
C VAL A 36 -9.85 -17.45 0.12
N ALA A 37 -10.09 -17.29 -1.18
CA ALA A 37 -9.18 -16.51 -2.02
C ALA A 37 -9.11 -15.04 -1.56
N ASP A 38 -10.24 -14.44 -1.28
CA ASP A 38 -10.28 -13.06 -0.81
C ASP A 38 -9.65 -12.92 0.56
N ALA A 39 -9.83 -13.92 1.42
CA ALA A 39 -9.22 -13.91 2.74
C ALA A 39 -7.69 -13.95 2.63
N GLU A 40 -7.16 -14.69 1.67
CA GLU A 40 -5.72 -14.74 1.46
C GLU A 40 -5.16 -13.40 1.02
N VAL A 41 -5.88 -12.72 0.13
CA VAL A 41 -5.48 -11.39 -0.33
C VAL A 41 -5.51 -10.40 0.83
N ALA A 42 -6.59 -10.41 1.60
CA ALA A 42 -6.72 -9.53 2.76
C ALA A 42 -5.62 -9.79 3.78
N ALA A 43 -5.35 -11.06 4.06
CA ALA A 43 -4.31 -11.43 5.02
C ALA A 43 -2.94 -10.94 4.58
N HIS A 44 -2.65 -10.99 3.28
CA HIS A 44 -1.38 -10.51 2.76
C HIS A 44 -1.18 -9.02 3.08
N VAL A 45 -2.22 -8.22 2.88
CA VAL A 45 -2.17 -6.80 3.16
C VAL A 45 -2.03 -6.55 4.66
N PHE A 46 -2.82 -7.26 5.47
CA PHE A 46 -2.76 -7.06 6.92
C PHE A 46 -1.42 -7.51 7.50
N LYS A 47 -0.81 -8.56 6.95
CA LYS A 47 0.52 -8.96 7.38
C LYS A 47 1.56 -7.88 7.12
N ALA A 48 1.41 -7.16 6.01
CA ALA A 48 2.32 -6.06 5.72
C ALA A 48 2.21 -4.93 6.73
N LEU A 49 1.08 -4.85 7.43
CA LEU A 49 0.87 -3.84 8.47
C LEU A 49 1.14 -4.36 9.88
N ALA A 50 1.29 -5.67 10.06
CA ALA A 50 1.35 -6.27 11.39
C ALA A 50 2.77 -6.22 11.97
N ASP A 51 3.32 -5.02 12.05
CA ASP A 51 4.65 -4.77 12.59
C ASP A 51 4.68 -3.33 13.08
N PRO A 52 5.08 -3.07 14.33
CA PRO A 52 5.05 -1.72 14.89
C PRO A 52 5.85 -0.71 14.06
N ALA A 53 7.00 -1.11 13.55
CA ALA A 53 7.81 -0.20 12.74
C ALA A 53 7.11 0.16 11.44
N ARG A 54 6.44 -0.82 10.83
CA ARG A 54 5.72 -0.55 9.59
C ARG A 54 4.51 0.35 9.81
N VAL A 55 3.77 0.12 10.89
CA VAL A 55 2.65 1.01 11.20
C VAL A 55 3.14 2.44 11.43
N ARG A 56 4.26 2.59 12.14
CA ARG A 56 4.81 3.91 12.37
C ARG A 56 5.28 4.58 11.08
N LEU A 57 5.98 3.84 10.22
CA LEU A 57 6.42 4.37 8.93
C LEU A 57 5.23 4.77 8.07
N LEU A 58 4.20 3.94 8.05
CA LEU A 58 3.00 4.26 7.28
C LEU A 58 2.36 5.55 7.77
N SER A 59 2.30 5.73 9.08
CA SER A 59 1.75 6.95 9.67
C SER A 59 2.56 8.18 9.27
N ILE A 60 3.88 8.09 9.32
CA ILE A 60 4.75 9.20 8.93
C ILE A 60 4.54 9.54 7.45
N ILE A 61 4.48 8.54 6.61
CA ILE A 61 4.27 8.76 5.17
C ILE A 61 2.90 9.36 4.90
N ALA A 62 1.86 8.83 5.54
CA ALA A 62 0.50 9.32 5.35
C ALA A 62 0.36 10.77 5.78
N SER A 63 1.02 11.15 6.88
CA SER A 63 0.94 12.51 7.38
C SER A 63 1.82 13.49 6.60
N SER A 64 2.66 12.99 5.70
CA SER A 64 3.48 13.85 4.85
C SER A 64 2.72 14.42 3.65
N GLY A 65 1.49 14.00 3.45
CA GLY A 65 0.65 14.54 2.38
C GLY A 65 0.94 13.91 1.03
N ALA A 66 0.43 14.56 -0.01
CA ALA A 66 0.48 14.03 -1.36
C ALA A 66 1.89 13.94 -1.92
N GLU A 67 2.81 14.76 -1.42
CA GLU A 67 4.18 14.72 -1.91
C GLU A 67 4.97 13.55 -1.36
N GLY A 68 4.53 12.99 -0.24
CA GLY A 68 5.19 11.86 0.35
C GLY A 68 6.41 12.23 1.17
N ALA A 69 7.16 11.21 1.55
CA ALA A 69 8.33 11.37 2.40
C ALA A 69 9.56 10.81 1.71
N CYS A 70 10.66 11.54 1.82
CA CYS A 70 11.95 11.08 1.32
C CYS A 70 12.44 9.94 2.21
N VAL A 71 13.09 8.95 1.62
CA VAL A 71 13.67 7.85 2.39
C VAL A 71 14.67 8.37 3.40
N CYS A 72 15.37 9.45 3.10
CA CYS A 72 16.33 10.04 4.04
C CYS A 72 15.63 10.55 5.31
N ASP A 73 14.44 11.15 5.15
CA ASP A 73 13.67 11.61 6.30
C ASP A 73 13.13 10.44 7.12
N LEU A 74 12.76 9.37 6.44
CA LEU A 74 12.24 8.19 7.11
C LEU A 74 13.32 7.52 7.95
N ASN A 75 14.54 7.47 7.45
CA ASN A 75 15.66 6.90 8.19
C ASN A 75 15.93 7.69 9.47
N GLU A 76 15.74 9.01 9.43
CA GLU A 76 15.96 9.84 10.60
C GLU A 76 14.83 9.76 11.61
N SER A 77 13.64 9.43 11.14
CA SER A 77 12.44 9.45 11.99
C SER A 77 12.27 8.19 12.83
N VAL A 78 12.96 7.13 12.50
CA VAL A 78 12.86 5.87 13.21
C VAL A 78 14.24 5.42 13.65
N ASP A 79 14.29 4.70 14.77
CA ASP A 79 15.55 4.23 15.32
C ASP A 79 15.86 2.84 14.78
N LEU A 80 16.07 2.78 13.46
CA LEU A 80 16.34 1.53 12.76
C LEU A 80 17.44 1.78 11.74
N SER A 81 18.14 0.71 11.37
CA SER A 81 19.15 0.80 10.34
C SER A 81 18.51 1.05 8.97
N GLN A 82 19.28 1.63 8.07
CA GLN A 82 18.78 1.91 6.73
C GLN A 82 18.33 0.64 5.99
N PRO A 83 19.07 -0.49 6.04
CA PRO A 83 18.58 -1.71 5.40
C PRO A 83 17.27 -2.20 5.98
N THR A 84 17.06 -2.05 7.29
CA THR A 84 15.82 -2.46 7.92
C THR A 84 14.65 -1.59 7.46
N VAL A 85 14.86 -0.27 7.41
CA VAL A 85 13.82 0.65 6.90
C VAL A 85 13.49 0.31 5.45
N SER A 86 14.51 0.10 4.62
CA SER A 86 14.29 -0.25 3.21
C SER A 86 13.51 -1.54 3.06
N HIS A 87 13.78 -2.53 3.92
CA HIS A 87 13.02 -3.78 3.88
C HIS A 87 11.55 -3.56 4.23
N HIS A 88 11.28 -2.77 5.27
CA HIS A 88 9.89 -2.47 5.65
C HIS A 88 9.16 -1.73 4.53
N LEU A 89 9.83 -0.78 3.90
CA LEU A 89 9.23 -0.03 2.80
C LEU A 89 8.92 -0.95 1.61
N LYS A 90 9.82 -1.89 1.32
CA LYS A 90 9.59 -2.84 0.24
C LYS A 90 8.41 -3.76 0.54
N VAL A 91 8.28 -4.23 1.77
CA VAL A 91 7.13 -5.07 2.14
C VAL A 91 5.82 -4.32 1.91
N MET A 92 5.75 -3.06 2.31
CA MET A 92 4.53 -2.27 2.12
C MET A 92 4.30 -1.89 0.67
N LEU A 93 5.37 -1.64 -0.08
CA LEU A 93 5.28 -1.36 -1.50
C LEU A 93 4.73 -2.57 -2.26
N ASP A 94 5.27 -3.76 -1.97
CA ASP A 94 4.84 -4.99 -2.63
C ASP A 94 3.39 -5.35 -2.29
N ALA A 95 2.93 -4.96 -1.10
CA ALA A 95 1.53 -5.19 -0.71
C ALA A 95 0.57 -4.19 -1.34
N GLY A 96 1.08 -3.15 -1.98
CA GLY A 96 0.23 -2.15 -2.63
C GLY A 96 -0.22 -1.03 -1.72
N LEU A 97 0.41 -0.89 -0.57
CA LEU A 97 0.07 0.18 0.38
C LEU A 97 0.73 1.49 0.01
N LEU A 98 1.89 1.44 -0.60
CA LEU A 98 2.69 2.62 -0.92
C LEU A 98 2.96 2.69 -2.41
N GLU A 99 3.27 3.90 -2.85
CA GLU A 99 3.85 4.18 -4.16
C GLU A 99 5.22 4.79 -3.94
N ARG A 100 6.11 4.54 -4.89
CA ARG A 100 7.46 5.09 -4.84
C ARG A 100 7.72 5.91 -6.08
N GLU A 101 8.34 7.06 -5.88
CA GLU A 101 8.72 7.95 -6.96
C GLU A 101 10.17 8.37 -6.77
N ARG A 102 10.94 8.34 -7.84
CA ARG A 102 12.32 8.84 -7.78
C ARG A 102 12.34 10.29 -8.23
N ARG A 103 12.92 11.13 -7.40
CA ARG A 103 13.14 12.54 -7.73
C ARG A 103 14.62 12.82 -7.57
N ALA A 104 15.29 13.12 -8.68
CA ALA A 104 16.73 13.25 -8.72
C ALA A 104 17.37 11.97 -8.17
N SER A 105 18.17 12.05 -7.11
CA SER A 105 18.85 10.89 -6.56
C SER A 105 18.10 10.22 -5.43
N TRP A 106 16.93 10.74 -5.06
CA TRP A 106 16.23 10.28 -3.85
C TRP A 106 14.94 9.57 -4.18
N ALA A 107 14.61 8.57 -3.40
CA ALA A 107 13.33 7.88 -3.48
C ALA A 107 12.37 8.54 -2.50
N TYR A 108 11.16 8.82 -2.99
CA TYR A 108 10.06 9.34 -2.19
C TYR A 108 8.98 8.30 -2.12
N TYR A 109 8.40 8.11 -0.94
CA TYR A 109 7.32 7.16 -0.72
C TYR A 109 6.08 7.93 -0.31
N ARG A 110 4.95 7.53 -0.87
CA ARG A 110 3.66 8.11 -0.48
C ARG A 110 2.62 7.01 -0.42
N LEU A 111 1.54 7.31 0.29
CA LEU A 111 0.43 6.39 0.41
C LEU A 111 -0.24 6.24 -0.94
N ARG A 112 -0.59 5.01 -1.32
CA ARG A 112 -1.39 4.80 -2.53
C ARG A 112 -2.75 5.43 -2.31
N PRO A 113 -3.25 6.25 -3.28
CA PRO A 113 -4.52 6.96 -3.09
C PRO A 113 -5.67 5.99 -2.82
N GLY A 114 -6.45 6.30 -1.80
CA GLY A 114 -7.64 5.52 -1.47
C GLY A 114 -7.40 4.23 -0.73
N VAL A 115 -6.15 3.84 -0.47
CA VAL A 115 -5.88 2.52 0.10
C VAL A 115 -6.41 2.38 1.52
N LEU A 116 -6.29 3.42 2.33
CA LEU A 116 -6.77 3.34 3.71
C LEU A 116 -8.29 3.30 3.77
N GLN A 117 -8.94 4.03 2.87
CA GLN A 117 -10.39 4.00 2.77
C GLN A 117 -10.88 2.62 2.34
N THR A 118 -10.16 1.97 1.43
CA THR A 118 -10.47 0.62 1.00
C THR A 118 -10.37 -0.35 2.18
N LEU A 119 -9.28 -0.25 2.95
CA LEU A 119 -9.09 -1.13 4.10
C LEU A 119 -10.15 -0.88 5.17
N ALA A 120 -10.48 0.38 5.42
CA ALA A 120 -11.54 0.71 6.38
C ALA A 120 -12.86 0.12 5.95
N GLY A 121 -13.18 0.19 4.66
CA GLY A 121 -14.41 -0.39 4.13
C GLY A 121 -14.49 -1.89 4.32
N ILE A 122 -13.38 -2.58 4.13
CA ILE A 122 -13.33 -4.03 4.33
C ILE A 122 -13.56 -4.37 5.80
N LEU A 123 -13.04 -3.58 6.70
CA LEU A 123 -13.23 -3.79 8.14
C LEU A 123 -14.60 -3.37 8.63
N GLY A 124 -15.44 -2.82 7.78
CA GLY A 124 -16.81 -2.47 8.13
C GLY A 124 -16.98 -1.03 8.59
N ALA A 125 -15.98 -0.20 8.40
CA ALA A 125 -16.06 1.20 8.83
C ALA A 125 -16.76 2.07 7.81
#